data_0c08726a711a1f412b8061241080e044
#
_entry.id   0c08726a711a1f412b8061241080e044
#
_cell.length_a   1.000
_cell.length_b   1.000
_cell.length_c   1.000
_cell.angle_alpha   90.00
_cell.angle_beta   90.00
_cell.angle_gamma   90.00
#
_symmetry.space_group_name_H-M   'P 1'
#
loop_
_entity.id
_entity.type
_entity.pdbx_description
1 polymer ?
#
loop_
_entity_poly.entity_id
_entity_poly.type
_entity_poly.pdbx_seq_one_letter_code
_entity_poly.pdbx_strand_id
1 'polypeptide(L)'
;RAQRITDADVTELFEQGDTYKNHSRYTTIGNFAIYYTLDDKTRRFVEPRGIEAYKITGLVSYVLCERSFTSLFENIAKDLRLKEVEYVSSIWAEGMSLLSEDKRYRRQLIADVGYITSSVAVVQGDGLVSLTSFSLGGGHVASDIAMMFEVPFSAAEEVKDKIDLSLAYDETSYYEAGENGKYRFSALDVNEIAKSRLDTIAEFISESIAQSGFECNAHCPVYLTGNGVTTIRGAKEYLSQVLKKPIEIIAPDVPCYNK
;
A
#
# COMPACT_ATOMS: atom_id res chain seq x y z
N ARG A 1 -19.15 34.64 -18.16
CA ARG A 1 -18.99 33.85 -19.40
C ARG A 1 -18.27 32.58 -19.04
N ALA A 2 -18.63 31.46 -19.70
CA ALA A 2 -17.82 30.26 -19.62
C ALA A 2 -16.39 30.59 -20.08
N GLN A 3 -15.41 30.06 -19.39
CA GLN A 3 -13.97 30.22 -19.70
C GLN A 3 -13.33 28.85 -19.82
N ARG A 4 -12.27 28.76 -20.61
CA ARG A 4 -11.48 27.54 -20.67
C ARG A 4 -10.70 27.37 -19.37
N ILE A 5 -10.83 26.19 -18.77
CA ILE A 5 -10.09 25.83 -17.56
C ILE A 5 -8.61 25.77 -17.88
N THR A 6 -7.81 26.42 -17.07
CA THR A 6 -6.34 26.54 -17.17
C THR A 6 -5.66 25.84 -16.00
N ASP A 7 -4.33 25.73 -16.08
CA ASP A 7 -3.51 25.26 -14.94
C ASP A 7 -3.68 26.13 -13.69
N ALA A 8 -3.84 27.44 -13.90
CA ALA A 8 -4.07 28.39 -12.78
C ALA A 8 -5.37 28.09 -12.04
N ASP A 9 -6.45 27.77 -12.74
CA ASP A 9 -7.74 27.43 -12.14
C ASP A 9 -7.65 26.14 -11.30
N VAL A 10 -6.91 25.14 -11.80
CA VAL A 10 -6.67 23.88 -11.07
C VAL A 10 -5.80 24.12 -9.84
N THR A 11 -4.74 24.94 -9.98
CA THR A 11 -3.87 25.30 -8.86
C THR A 11 -4.64 26.05 -7.78
N GLU A 12 -5.45 27.02 -8.16
CA GLU A 12 -6.30 27.78 -7.25
C GLU A 12 -7.28 26.86 -6.49
N LEU A 13 -7.89 25.89 -7.20
CA LEU A 13 -8.77 24.89 -6.57
C LEU A 13 -8.04 24.10 -5.47
N PHE A 14 -6.81 23.66 -5.73
CA PHE A 14 -6.01 22.94 -4.75
C PHE A 14 -5.63 23.82 -3.55
N GLU A 15 -5.23 25.08 -3.81
CA GLU A 15 -4.86 26.00 -2.74
C GLU A 15 -6.04 26.38 -1.85
N GLN A 16 -7.23 26.59 -2.42
CA GLN A 16 -8.44 26.90 -1.67
C GLN A 16 -8.92 25.73 -0.81
N GLY A 17 -8.70 24.50 -1.26
CA GLY A 17 -9.08 23.28 -0.54
C GLY A 17 -8.09 22.88 0.55
N ASP A 18 -6.86 23.40 0.56
CA ASP A 18 -5.84 23.04 1.55
C ASP A 18 -6.07 23.73 2.90
N THR A 19 -6.81 23.06 3.77
CA THR A 19 -7.09 23.51 5.14
C THR A 19 -5.88 23.38 6.08
N TYR A 20 -4.80 22.71 5.65
CA TYR A 20 -3.58 22.47 6.42
C TYR A 20 -2.42 23.41 6.05
N LYS A 21 -2.60 24.31 5.11
CA LYS A 21 -1.56 25.26 4.64
C LYS A 21 -0.85 26.00 5.81
N ASN A 22 -1.61 26.34 6.87
CA ASN A 22 -1.09 27.03 8.06
C ASN A 22 -1.23 26.21 9.35
N HIS A 23 -1.38 24.88 9.25
CA HIS A 23 -1.53 24.04 10.42
C HIS A 23 -0.22 23.94 11.21
N SER A 24 -0.28 24.03 12.57
CA SER A 24 0.91 24.07 13.42
C SER A 24 1.73 22.78 13.41
N ARG A 25 1.05 21.62 13.34
CA ARG A 25 1.66 20.30 13.45
C ARG A 25 1.93 19.64 12.09
N TYR A 26 1.08 19.88 11.10
CA TYR A 26 1.15 19.22 9.80
C TYR A 26 1.47 20.18 8.67
N THR A 27 2.06 19.66 7.61
CA THR A 27 2.25 20.35 6.33
C THR A 27 1.79 19.46 5.20
N THR A 28 1.22 20.04 4.15
CA THR A 28 0.86 19.33 2.94
C THR A 28 2.13 19.06 2.14
N ILE A 29 2.36 17.79 1.80
CA ILE A 29 3.49 17.34 0.97
C ILE A 29 3.06 16.91 -0.43
N GLY A 30 1.75 16.84 -0.69
CA GLY A 30 1.19 16.54 -2.00
C GLY A 30 -0.31 16.75 -2.02
N ASN A 31 -0.82 17.14 -3.19
CA ASN A 31 -2.25 17.27 -3.45
C ASN A 31 -2.56 16.63 -4.81
N PHE A 32 -3.59 15.81 -4.86
CA PHE A 32 -3.89 14.97 -6.01
C PHE A 32 -5.39 14.91 -6.25
N ALA A 33 -5.82 15.17 -7.49
CA ALA A 33 -7.24 15.10 -7.82
C ALA A 33 -7.70 13.65 -7.94
N ILE A 34 -8.83 13.36 -7.30
CA ILE A 34 -9.55 12.10 -7.48
C ILE A 34 -10.45 12.23 -8.71
N TYR A 35 -11.17 13.31 -8.83
CA TYR A 35 -11.93 13.71 -10.02
C TYR A 35 -12.34 15.18 -9.93
N TYR A 36 -12.72 15.73 -11.08
CA TYR A 36 -13.33 17.06 -11.20
C TYR A 36 -14.78 16.95 -11.69
N THR A 37 -15.61 17.94 -11.34
CA THR A 37 -16.92 18.16 -11.93
C THR A 37 -17.04 19.60 -12.39
N LEU A 38 -17.81 19.83 -13.44
CA LEU A 38 -17.99 21.13 -14.09
C LEU A 38 -19.45 21.54 -14.03
N ASP A 39 -19.70 22.83 -13.73
CA ASP A 39 -21.03 23.45 -13.74
C ASP A 39 -22.06 22.69 -12.90
N ASP A 40 -21.62 22.18 -11.73
CA ASP A 40 -22.45 21.39 -10.80
C ASP A 40 -23.11 20.15 -11.45
N LYS A 41 -22.52 19.64 -12.56
CA LYS A 41 -22.97 18.41 -13.24
C LYS A 41 -22.37 17.18 -12.57
N THR A 42 -23.04 16.05 -12.72
CA THR A 42 -22.63 14.77 -12.14
C THR A 42 -21.51 14.08 -12.92
N ARG A 43 -21.21 14.55 -14.14
CA ARG A 43 -20.13 13.97 -14.96
C ARG A 43 -18.78 14.25 -14.33
N ARG A 44 -18.00 13.21 -14.12
CA ARG A 44 -16.64 13.28 -13.58
C ARG A 44 -15.61 13.36 -14.68
N PHE A 45 -14.57 14.15 -14.46
CA PHE A 45 -13.44 14.33 -15.35
C PHE A 45 -12.17 14.01 -14.55
N VAL A 46 -11.21 13.37 -15.20
CA VAL A 46 -9.86 13.20 -14.67
C VAL A 46 -9.03 14.42 -15.06
N GLU A 47 -9.19 14.89 -16.31
CA GLU A 47 -8.50 16.05 -16.85
C GLU A 47 -9.52 17.10 -17.30
N PRO A 48 -9.66 18.24 -16.60
CA PRO A 48 -10.63 19.28 -16.93
C PRO A 48 -10.06 20.39 -17.81
N ARG A 49 -8.74 20.47 -17.98
CA ARG A 49 -8.08 21.58 -18.70
C ARG A 49 -8.54 21.67 -20.15
N GLY A 50 -8.70 22.89 -20.61
CA GLY A 50 -9.15 23.16 -21.97
C GLY A 50 -10.67 23.05 -22.20
N ILE A 51 -11.43 22.53 -21.24
CA ILE A 51 -12.90 22.47 -21.30
C ILE A 51 -13.46 23.82 -20.90
N GLU A 52 -14.51 24.28 -21.57
CA GLU A 52 -15.24 25.52 -21.23
C GLU A 52 -16.24 25.23 -20.09
N ALA A 53 -16.16 25.99 -19.02
CA ALA A 53 -17.07 25.90 -17.88
C ALA A 53 -17.23 27.25 -17.17
N TYR A 54 -18.30 27.39 -16.38
CA TYR A 54 -18.48 28.52 -15.46
C TYR A 54 -17.92 28.26 -14.09
N LYS A 55 -17.84 26.99 -13.70
CA LYS A 55 -17.40 26.55 -12.38
C LYS A 55 -16.70 25.21 -12.47
N ILE A 56 -15.58 25.09 -11.78
CA ILE A 56 -14.88 23.83 -11.52
C ILE A 56 -15.01 23.46 -10.05
N THR A 57 -15.25 22.18 -9.78
CA THR A 57 -15.19 21.61 -8.45
C THR A 57 -14.36 20.34 -8.51
N GLY A 58 -13.67 19.97 -7.44
CA GLY A 58 -12.84 18.78 -7.40
C GLY A 58 -12.95 18.05 -6.07
N LEU A 59 -12.87 16.74 -6.12
CA LEU A 59 -12.51 15.94 -4.95
C LEU A 59 -11.00 15.75 -4.97
N VAL A 60 -10.32 16.25 -3.94
CA VAL A 60 -8.85 16.30 -3.85
C VAL A 60 -8.37 15.53 -2.63
N SER A 61 -7.33 14.75 -2.81
CA SER A 61 -6.59 14.08 -1.74
C SER A 61 -5.40 14.94 -1.36
N TYR A 62 -5.28 15.28 -0.07
CA TYR A 62 -4.12 15.98 0.48
C TYR A 62 -3.31 15.00 1.32
N VAL A 63 -2.03 14.87 0.98
CA VAL A 63 -1.08 14.05 1.75
C VAL A 63 -0.37 14.96 2.74
N LEU A 64 -0.49 14.62 4.01
CA LEU A 64 0.05 15.41 5.11
C LEU A 64 1.25 14.72 5.74
N CYS A 65 2.21 15.51 6.18
CA CYS A 65 3.36 15.07 6.95
C CYS A 65 3.51 15.90 8.22
N GLU A 66 4.02 15.30 9.29
CA GLU A 66 4.35 16.08 10.49
C GLU A 66 5.52 17.03 10.21
N ARG A 67 5.37 18.29 10.62
CA ARG A 67 6.43 19.32 10.45
C ARG A 67 7.73 18.95 11.14
N SER A 68 7.67 18.24 12.26
CA SER A 68 8.87 17.73 12.94
C SER A 68 9.70 16.82 12.04
N PHE A 69 9.03 15.96 11.26
CA PHE A 69 9.69 15.09 10.32
C PHE A 69 10.28 15.85 9.13
N THR A 70 9.51 16.72 8.47
CA THR A 70 10.03 17.52 7.34
C THR A 70 11.17 18.43 7.78
N SER A 71 11.04 19.10 8.93
CA SER A 71 12.10 19.97 9.46
C SER A 71 13.39 19.22 9.79
N LEU A 72 13.29 17.96 10.26
CA LEU A 72 14.47 17.12 10.48
C LEU A 72 15.24 16.89 9.18
N PHE A 73 14.54 16.47 8.11
CA PHE A 73 15.18 16.19 6.82
C PHE A 73 15.64 17.46 6.11
N GLU A 74 14.94 18.58 6.24
CA GLU A 74 15.38 19.86 5.73
C GLU A 74 16.70 20.34 6.40
N ASN A 75 16.84 20.11 7.72
CA ASN A 75 18.09 20.41 8.42
C ASN A 75 19.23 19.49 7.96
N ILE A 76 18.99 18.19 7.81
CA ILE A 76 19.98 17.25 7.27
C ILE A 76 20.39 17.65 5.84
N ALA A 77 19.43 18.00 5.00
CA ALA A 77 19.70 18.43 3.63
C ALA A 77 20.56 19.70 3.58
N LYS A 78 20.27 20.66 4.49
CA LYS A 78 21.06 21.88 4.64
C LYS A 78 22.50 21.58 5.06
N ASP A 79 22.69 20.70 6.03
CA ASP A 79 24.01 20.30 6.52
C ASP A 79 24.82 19.58 5.41
N LEU A 80 24.13 18.78 4.58
CA LEU A 80 24.70 18.10 3.43
C LEU A 80 24.82 18.99 2.18
N ARG A 81 24.38 20.26 2.25
CA ARG A 81 24.34 21.22 1.14
C ARG A 81 23.55 20.74 -0.07
N LEU A 82 22.47 19.99 0.15
CA LEU A 82 21.51 19.61 -0.88
C LEU A 82 20.65 20.85 -1.24
N LYS A 83 20.24 20.92 -2.50
CA LYS A 83 19.48 22.07 -3.00
C LYS A 83 18.02 22.03 -2.62
N GLU A 84 17.44 20.84 -2.60
CA GLU A 84 16.00 20.63 -2.46
C GLU A 84 15.72 19.28 -1.81
N VAL A 85 14.59 19.20 -1.10
CA VAL A 85 14.04 17.96 -0.53
C VAL A 85 12.62 17.83 -1.03
N GLU A 86 12.33 16.74 -1.71
CA GLU A 86 10.98 16.36 -2.11
C GLU A 86 10.48 15.24 -1.21
N TYR A 87 9.21 15.34 -0.82
CA TYR A 87 8.53 14.32 -0.01
C TYR A 87 7.45 13.65 -0.85
N VAL A 88 7.44 12.33 -0.85
CA VAL A 88 6.45 11.53 -1.57
C VAL A 88 5.91 10.45 -0.64
N SER A 89 4.59 10.26 -0.63
CA SER A 89 3.98 9.11 0.03
C SER A 89 4.26 7.84 -0.76
N SER A 90 4.85 6.81 -0.12
CA SER A 90 5.15 5.53 -0.77
C SER A 90 3.90 4.88 -1.34
N ILE A 91 2.84 4.78 -0.54
CA ILE A 91 1.59 4.14 -0.97
C ILE A 91 0.89 4.91 -2.10
N TRP A 92 1.02 6.24 -2.15
CA TRP A 92 0.56 7.02 -3.28
C TRP A 92 1.38 6.71 -4.54
N ALA A 93 2.71 6.70 -4.43
CA ALA A 93 3.60 6.38 -5.54
C ALA A 93 3.37 4.96 -6.07
N GLU A 94 3.12 3.99 -5.21
CA GLU A 94 2.71 2.64 -5.58
C GLU A 94 1.40 2.66 -6.37
N GLY A 95 0.38 3.38 -5.89
CA GLY A 95 -0.89 3.54 -6.60
C GLY A 95 -0.72 4.08 -8.00
N MET A 96 0.17 5.07 -8.17
CA MET A 96 0.42 5.71 -9.47
C MET A 96 1.28 4.85 -10.39
N SER A 97 2.26 4.12 -9.86
CA SER A 97 3.19 3.32 -10.66
C SER A 97 2.69 1.91 -10.97
N LEU A 98 1.92 1.31 -10.08
CA LEU A 98 1.46 -0.09 -10.22
C LEU A 98 0.09 -0.22 -10.90
N LEU A 99 -0.72 0.83 -10.87
CA LEU A 99 -2.04 0.83 -11.50
C LEU A 99 -2.06 1.78 -12.70
N SER A 100 -2.44 1.26 -13.87
CA SER A 100 -2.64 2.09 -15.07
C SER A 100 -3.76 3.12 -14.86
N GLU A 101 -3.73 4.21 -15.61
CA GLU A 101 -4.77 5.25 -15.57
C GLU A 101 -6.17 4.69 -15.81
N ASP A 102 -6.33 3.77 -16.75
CA ASP A 102 -7.62 3.13 -17.05
C ASP A 102 -8.16 2.37 -15.83
N LYS A 103 -7.31 1.70 -15.07
CA LYS A 103 -7.72 1.05 -13.81
C LYS A 103 -8.14 2.08 -12.78
N ARG A 104 -7.38 3.16 -12.62
CA ARG A 104 -7.65 4.24 -11.65
C ARG A 104 -8.88 5.10 -11.97
N TYR A 105 -9.47 4.96 -13.15
CA TYR A 105 -10.77 5.57 -13.46
C TYR A 105 -11.88 5.17 -12.48
N ARG A 106 -11.74 3.99 -11.89
CA ARG A 106 -12.59 3.48 -10.80
C ARG A 106 -11.75 3.30 -9.55
N ARG A 107 -12.42 3.18 -8.42
CA ARG A 107 -11.76 2.86 -7.16
C ARG A 107 -11.11 1.50 -7.24
N GLN A 108 -9.85 1.43 -6.84
CA GLN A 108 -9.05 0.22 -6.77
C GLN A 108 -8.52 0.05 -5.34
N LEU A 109 -8.40 -1.20 -4.89
CA LEU A 109 -7.83 -1.56 -3.61
C LEU A 109 -6.39 -2.01 -3.79
N ILE A 110 -5.46 -1.37 -3.09
CA ILE A 110 -4.07 -1.82 -2.97
C ILE A 110 -3.83 -2.22 -1.52
N ALA A 111 -3.23 -3.38 -1.33
CA ALA A 111 -2.67 -3.82 -0.06
C ALA A 111 -1.16 -4.02 -0.22
N ASP A 112 -0.37 -3.13 0.35
CA ASP A 112 1.07 -3.30 0.50
C ASP A 112 1.33 -4.04 1.80
N VAL A 113 1.79 -5.29 1.71
CA VAL A 113 2.18 -6.07 2.88
C VAL A 113 3.70 -6.12 2.96
N GLY A 114 4.25 -5.19 3.73
CA GLY A 114 5.68 -5.08 3.96
C GLY A 114 6.21 -6.07 4.99
N TYR A 115 7.43 -5.85 5.44
CA TYR A 115 8.09 -6.73 6.40
C TYR A 115 7.56 -6.54 7.83
N ILE A 116 7.44 -5.29 8.30
CA ILE A 116 6.97 -4.94 9.65
C ILE A 116 5.60 -4.26 9.59
N THR A 117 5.36 -3.43 8.56
CA THR A 117 4.15 -2.62 8.42
C THR A 117 3.43 -2.99 7.14
N SER A 118 2.12 -2.83 7.16
CA SER A 118 1.28 -2.98 5.98
C SER A 118 0.37 -1.77 5.83
N SER A 119 -0.02 -1.48 4.60
CA SER A 119 -0.92 -0.39 4.26
C SER A 119 -2.01 -0.87 3.30
N VAL A 120 -3.22 -0.41 3.51
CA VAL A 120 -4.36 -0.65 2.62
C VAL A 120 -4.88 0.68 2.15
N ALA A 121 -4.92 0.88 0.85
CA ALA A 121 -5.39 2.12 0.25
C ALA A 121 -6.48 1.89 -0.80
N VAL A 122 -7.40 2.83 -0.88
CA VAL A 122 -8.34 2.97 -2.01
C VAL A 122 -7.84 4.09 -2.90
N VAL A 123 -7.48 3.75 -4.12
CA VAL A 123 -6.95 4.67 -5.13
C VAL A 123 -8.03 4.97 -6.17
N GLN A 124 -8.18 6.24 -6.56
CA GLN A 124 -9.01 6.65 -7.68
C GLN A 124 -8.45 7.94 -8.31
N GLY A 125 -8.44 8.02 -9.62
CA GLY A 125 -7.79 9.13 -10.33
C GLY A 125 -6.31 9.19 -9.97
N ASP A 126 -5.84 10.36 -9.60
CA ASP A 126 -4.46 10.56 -9.15
C ASP A 126 -4.35 10.65 -7.62
N GLY A 127 -5.40 10.34 -6.87
CA GLY A 127 -5.44 10.50 -5.42
C GLY A 127 -5.76 9.22 -4.64
N LEU A 128 -5.52 9.30 -3.33
CA LEU A 128 -5.93 8.31 -2.36
C LEU A 128 -7.29 8.71 -1.79
N VAL A 129 -8.30 7.82 -1.94
CA VAL A 129 -9.62 8.01 -1.33
C VAL A 129 -9.59 7.67 0.15
N SER A 130 -8.82 6.64 0.50
CA SER A 130 -8.56 6.26 1.88
C SER A 130 -7.19 5.60 2.01
N LEU A 131 -6.63 5.65 3.21
CA LEU A 131 -5.40 4.99 3.58
C LEU A 131 -5.50 4.55 5.04
N THR A 132 -5.22 3.28 5.30
CA THR A 132 -5.04 2.71 6.63
C THR A 132 -3.72 1.97 6.68
N SER A 133 -2.97 2.13 7.76
CA SER A 133 -1.71 1.41 7.96
C SER A 133 -1.72 0.74 9.33
N PHE A 134 -1.10 -0.42 9.42
CA PHE A 134 -0.99 -1.20 10.66
C PHE A 134 0.38 -1.85 10.77
N SER A 135 0.83 -2.06 12.02
CA SER A 135 2.15 -2.61 12.33
C SER A 135 2.13 -4.13 12.34
N LEU A 136 1.87 -4.73 11.20
CA LEU A 136 1.89 -6.17 10.97
C LEU A 136 2.36 -6.44 9.54
N GLY A 137 3.26 -7.40 9.36
CA GLY A 137 3.81 -7.76 8.06
C GLY A 137 4.49 -9.13 8.07
N GLY A 138 5.15 -9.47 6.97
CA GLY A 138 5.75 -10.80 6.77
C GLY A 138 6.85 -11.19 7.75
N GLY A 139 7.55 -10.22 8.33
CA GLY A 139 8.57 -10.48 9.36
C GLY A 139 7.99 -11.07 10.65
N HIS A 140 6.69 -10.86 10.91
CA HIS A 140 6.01 -11.45 12.06
C HIS A 140 5.83 -12.98 11.91
N VAL A 141 5.77 -13.50 10.68
CA VAL A 141 5.79 -14.96 10.45
C VAL A 141 7.09 -15.55 10.97
N ALA A 142 8.24 -14.94 10.65
CA ALA A 142 9.54 -15.39 11.16
C ALA A 142 9.63 -15.22 12.69
N SER A 143 9.08 -14.14 13.23
CA SER A 143 9.04 -13.91 14.68
C SER A 143 8.24 -15.00 15.40
N ASP A 144 7.09 -15.40 14.88
CA ASP A 144 6.27 -16.46 15.47
C ASP A 144 6.97 -17.81 15.40
N ILE A 145 7.63 -18.14 14.27
CA ILE A 145 8.44 -19.34 14.12
C ILE A 145 9.59 -19.35 15.14
N ALA A 146 10.31 -18.21 15.27
CA ALA A 146 11.42 -18.10 16.21
C ALA A 146 10.98 -18.33 17.65
N MET A 147 9.83 -17.78 18.03
CA MET A 147 9.24 -17.93 19.36
C MET A 147 8.74 -19.36 19.62
N MET A 148 8.03 -19.95 18.65
CA MET A 148 7.41 -21.25 18.82
C MET A 148 8.45 -22.39 18.91
N PHE A 149 9.52 -22.28 18.13
CA PHE A 149 10.58 -23.30 18.09
C PHE A 149 11.81 -22.96 18.96
N GLU A 150 11.78 -21.82 19.66
CA GLU A 150 12.89 -21.34 20.52
C GLU A 150 14.24 -21.31 19.78
N VAL A 151 14.22 -20.79 18.53
CA VAL A 151 15.41 -20.71 17.67
C VAL A 151 15.82 -19.27 17.39
N PRO A 152 17.08 -19.04 16.95
CA PRO A 152 17.50 -17.72 16.49
C PRO A 152 16.61 -17.19 15.35
N PHE A 153 16.31 -15.90 15.38
CA PHE A 153 15.49 -15.25 14.36
C PHE A 153 16.02 -15.48 12.94
N SER A 154 17.35 -15.53 12.75
CA SER A 154 17.95 -15.81 11.44
C SER A 154 17.59 -17.18 10.87
N ALA A 155 17.46 -18.19 11.73
CA ALA A 155 17.02 -19.53 11.31
C ALA A 155 15.53 -19.54 10.95
N ALA A 156 14.70 -18.82 11.70
CA ALA A 156 13.28 -18.67 11.40
C ALA A 156 13.03 -17.88 10.09
N GLU A 157 13.83 -16.86 9.82
CA GLU A 157 13.76 -16.10 8.57
C GLU A 157 14.11 -16.98 7.36
N GLU A 158 15.17 -17.81 7.48
CA GLU A 158 15.54 -18.78 6.46
C GLU A 158 14.42 -19.79 6.19
N VAL A 159 13.72 -20.24 7.23
CA VAL A 159 12.57 -21.14 7.10
C VAL A 159 11.39 -20.43 6.43
N LYS A 160 11.09 -19.19 6.82
CA LYS A 160 10.03 -18.40 6.23
C LYS A 160 10.15 -18.32 4.70
N ASP A 161 11.37 -18.14 4.19
CA ASP A 161 11.64 -18.07 2.75
C ASP A 161 11.44 -19.41 2.01
N LYS A 162 11.36 -20.52 2.76
CA LYS A 162 11.12 -21.87 2.24
C LYS A 162 9.67 -22.31 2.31
N ILE A 163 8.79 -21.54 2.98
CA ILE A 163 7.39 -21.90 3.17
C ILE A 163 6.70 -22.05 1.81
N ASP A 164 5.99 -23.16 1.66
CA ASP A 164 5.13 -23.42 0.52
C ASP A 164 3.76 -23.91 1.00
N LEU A 165 2.77 -23.02 0.97
CA LEU A 165 1.39 -23.31 1.38
C LEU A 165 0.59 -24.02 0.29
N SER A 166 1.13 -24.19 -0.92
CA SER A 166 0.48 -24.89 -2.03
C SER A 166 0.63 -26.41 -1.98
N LEU A 167 1.56 -26.90 -1.15
CA LEU A 167 1.86 -28.31 -0.99
C LEU A 167 1.14 -28.91 0.21
N ALA A 168 0.77 -30.17 0.10
CA ALA A 168 0.35 -30.98 1.23
C ALA A 168 1.57 -31.60 1.91
N TYR A 169 1.69 -31.41 3.21
CA TYR A 169 2.75 -31.97 4.03
C TYR A 169 2.19 -33.04 4.97
N ASP A 170 3.05 -33.96 5.37
CA ASP A 170 2.77 -34.98 6.37
C ASP A 170 3.70 -34.85 7.58
N GLU A 171 3.52 -35.71 8.57
CA GLU A 171 4.30 -35.71 9.80
C GLU A 171 5.81 -35.97 9.59
N THR A 172 6.21 -36.44 8.40
CA THR A 172 7.61 -36.72 8.05
C THR A 172 8.26 -35.58 7.28
N SER A 173 7.49 -34.57 6.92
CA SER A 173 7.94 -33.39 6.14
C SER A 173 8.58 -32.35 7.04
N TYR A 174 9.75 -31.85 6.64
CA TYR A 174 10.50 -30.86 7.43
C TYR A 174 11.10 -29.76 6.56
N TYR A 175 11.18 -28.58 7.13
CA TYR A 175 12.08 -27.50 6.69
C TYR A 175 13.38 -27.57 7.49
N GLU A 176 14.49 -27.23 6.86
CA GLU A 176 15.80 -27.17 7.49
C GLU A 176 16.41 -25.78 7.35
N ALA A 177 17.08 -25.27 8.41
CA ALA A 177 17.76 -24.00 8.41
C ALA A 177 19.06 -24.05 9.24
N GLY A 178 19.91 -23.04 9.01
CA GLY A 178 21.22 -22.91 9.63
C GLY A 178 22.29 -23.76 8.93
N GLU A 179 23.55 -23.55 9.34
CA GLU A 179 24.67 -24.29 8.76
C GLU A 179 24.44 -25.79 8.88
N ASN A 180 24.56 -26.50 7.75
CA ASN A 180 24.37 -27.95 7.64
C ASN A 180 23.01 -28.48 8.14
N GLY A 181 21.93 -27.65 8.04
CA GLY A 181 20.61 -28.06 8.49
C GLY A 181 20.50 -28.23 10.01
N LYS A 182 21.22 -27.41 10.76
CA LYS A 182 21.30 -27.48 12.23
C LYS A 182 19.94 -27.45 12.91
N TYR A 183 19.00 -26.69 12.34
CA TYR A 183 17.63 -26.56 12.84
C TYR A 183 16.68 -27.28 11.90
N ARG A 184 15.79 -28.06 12.47
CA ARG A 184 14.80 -28.84 11.72
C ARG A 184 13.41 -28.54 12.27
N PHE A 185 12.49 -28.22 11.40
CA PHE A 185 11.16 -27.72 11.73
C PHE A 185 10.10 -28.60 11.07
N SER A 186 9.10 -29.03 11.82
CA SER A 186 7.91 -29.67 11.22
C SER A 186 7.28 -28.74 10.18
N ALA A 187 7.14 -29.22 8.95
CA ALA A 187 6.54 -28.41 7.90
C ALA A 187 5.06 -28.13 8.15
N LEU A 188 4.36 -29.05 8.82
CA LEU A 188 2.96 -28.87 9.23
C LEU A 188 2.84 -27.69 10.20
N ASP A 189 3.65 -27.68 11.28
CA ASP A 189 3.57 -26.66 12.32
C ASP A 189 3.99 -25.28 11.78
N VAL A 190 5.04 -25.23 10.96
CA VAL A 190 5.47 -23.98 10.31
C VAL A 190 4.39 -23.41 9.41
N ASN A 191 3.72 -24.27 8.62
CA ASN A 191 2.66 -23.82 7.73
C ASN A 191 1.40 -23.39 8.50
N GLU A 192 1.09 -24.00 9.63
CA GLU A 192 0.00 -23.56 10.50
C GLU A 192 0.30 -22.20 11.13
N ILE A 193 1.53 -21.96 11.59
CA ILE A 193 1.98 -20.66 12.09
C ILE A 193 1.83 -19.60 10.99
N ALA A 194 2.32 -19.90 9.78
CA ALA A 194 2.23 -18.97 8.66
C ALA A 194 0.77 -18.65 8.31
N LYS A 195 -0.11 -19.64 8.23
CA LYS A 195 -1.55 -19.44 7.97
C LYS A 195 -2.20 -18.58 9.05
N SER A 196 -1.95 -18.88 10.33
CA SER A 196 -2.49 -18.08 11.45
C SER A 196 -2.08 -16.60 11.34
N ARG A 197 -0.85 -16.32 10.93
CA ARG A 197 -0.39 -14.94 10.72
C ARG A 197 -1.03 -14.31 9.48
N LEU A 198 -1.21 -15.08 8.40
CA LEU A 198 -1.92 -14.60 7.21
C LEU A 198 -3.40 -14.31 7.50
N ASP A 199 -4.05 -15.10 8.36
CA ASP A 199 -5.43 -14.85 8.81
C ASP A 199 -5.52 -13.50 9.53
N THR A 200 -4.59 -13.22 10.45
CA THR A 200 -4.54 -11.93 11.15
C THR A 200 -4.32 -10.77 10.17
N ILE A 201 -3.41 -10.92 9.20
CA ILE A 201 -3.19 -9.90 8.15
C ILE A 201 -4.47 -9.69 7.33
N ALA A 202 -5.17 -10.77 6.96
CA ALA A 202 -6.43 -10.70 6.21
C ALA A 202 -7.55 -10.01 7.00
N GLU A 203 -7.64 -10.22 8.31
CA GLU A 203 -8.56 -9.50 9.19
C GLU A 203 -8.32 -7.99 9.14
N PHE A 204 -7.07 -7.55 9.32
CA PHE A 204 -6.72 -6.12 9.25
C PHE A 204 -6.98 -5.52 7.86
N ILE A 205 -6.72 -6.28 6.79
CA ILE A 205 -7.08 -5.85 5.43
C ILE A 205 -8.60 -5.68 5.31
N SER A 206 -9.38 -6.65 5.79
CA SER A 206 -10.85 -6.60 5.76
C SER A 206 -11.41 -5.43 6.54
N GLU A 207 -10.88 -5.19 7.75
CA GLU A 207 -11.25 -4.03 8.56
C GLU A 207 -10.91 -2.70 7.88
N SER A 208 -9.74 -2.60 7.27
CA SER A 208 -9.32 -1.41 6.52
C SER A 208 -10.24 -1.13 5.34
N ILE A 209 -10.67 -2.18 4.61
CA ILE A 209 -11.64 -2.06 3.53
C ILE A 209 -12.99 -1.55 4.07
N ALA A 210 -13.46 -2.12 5.17
CA ALA A 210 -14.72 -1.71 5.80
C ALA A 210 -14.68 -0.25 6.28
N GLN A 211 -13.59 0.16 6.92
CA GLN A 211 -13.37 1.53 7.40
C GLN A 211 -13.28 2.55 6.26
N SER A 212 -12.80 2.15 5.09
CA SER A 212 -12.69 3.03 3.92
C SER A 212 -14.04 3.50 3.37
N GLY A 213 -15.14 2.86 3.75
CA GLY A 213 -16.46 3.08 3.15
C GLY A 213 -16.55 2.71 1.66
N PHE A 214 -15.56 1.98 1.16
CA PHE A 214 -15.57 1.50 -0.22
C PHE A 214 -16.40 0.22 -0.33
N GLU A 215 -17.56 0.34 -0.98
CA GLU A 215 -18.39 -0.82 -1.31
C GLU A 215 -17.71 -1.66 -2.39
N CYS A 216 -16.94 -2.62 -1.95
CA CYS A 216 -16.22 -3.55 -2.79
C CYS A 216 -16.98 -4.89 -2.84
N ASN A 217 -17.57 -5.21 -3.98
CA ASN A 217 -18.24 -6.50 -4.17
C ASN A 217 -17.23 -7.66 -4.20
N ALA A 218 -17.71 -8.90 -4.23
CA ALA A 218 -16.87 -10.09 -4.24
C ALA A 218 -15.94 -10.21 -5.47
N HIS A 219 -16.22 -9.48 -6.55
CA HIS A 219 -15.40 -9.51 -7.78
C HIS A 219 -14.37 -8.38 -7.83
N CYS A 220 -14.37 -7.46 -6.86
CA CYS A 220 -13.39 -6.40 -6.80
C CYS A 220 -12.05 -6.99 -6.36
N PRO A 221 -10.99 -6.94 -7.18
CA PRO A 221 -9.70 -7.48 -6.81
C PRO A 221 -9.03 -6.64 -5.74
N VAL A 222 -8.25 -7.30 -4.90
CA VAL A 222 -7.25 -6.65 -4.04
C VAL A 222 -5.91 -6.77 -4.76
N TYR A 223 -5.33 -5.65 -5.13
CA TYR A 223 -3.99 -5.59 -5.70
C TYR A 223 -2.99 -5.70 -4.55
N LEU A 224 -2.29 -6.84 -4.48
CA LEU A 224 -1.32 -7.14 -3.42
C LEU A 224 0.09 -6.82 -3.90
N THR A 225 0.81 -6.05 -3.12
CA THR A 225 2.22 -5.72 -3.31
C THR A 225 3.00 -5.89 -2.00
N GLY A 226 4.29 -5.58 -2.02
CA GLY A 226 5.17 -5.76 -0.87
C GLY A 226 5.73 -7.18 -0.75
N ASN A 227 6.90 -7.29 -0.17
CA ASN A 227 7.63 -8.57 -0.07
C ASN A 227 7.32 -9.36 1.20
N GLY A 228 6.42 -8.86 2.05
CA GLY A 228 6.11 -9.51 3.32
C GLY A 228 5.46 -10.88 3.17
N VAL A 229 4.56 -11.01 2.21
CA VAL A 229 3.80 -12.25 1.98
C VAL A 229 3.81 -12.73 0.52
N THR A 230 4.13 -11.85 -0.44
CA THR A 230 4.12 -12.21 -1.87
C THR A 230 5.21 -13.23 -2.23
N THR A 231 6.24 -13.35 -1.41
CA THR A 231 7.32 -14.34 -1.56
C THR A 231 6.95 -15.72 -1.00
N ILE A 232 5.92 -15.83 -0.17
CA ILE A 232 5.44 -17.10 0.38
C ILE A 232 4.59 -17.81 -0.68
N ARG A 233 5.03 -18.98 -1.13
CA ARG A 233 4.30 -19.76 -2.14
C ARG A 233 2.93 -20.18 -1.61
N GLY A 234 1.89 -20.01 -2.41
CA GLY A 234 0.51 -20.32 -2.03
C GLY A 234 -0.17 -19.27 -1.13
N ALA A 235 0.53 -18.24 -0.68
CA ALA A 235 -0.07 -17.19 0.16
C ALA A 235 -1.16 -16.39 -0.58
N LYS A 236 -0.99 -16.12 -1.88
CA LYS A 236 -2.00 -15.46 -2.72
C LYS A 236 -3.33 -16.23 -2.71
N GLU A 237 -3.27 -17.52 -2.98
CA GLU A 237 -4.43 -18.40 -3.04
C GLU A 237 -5.10 -18.51 -1.67
N TYR A 238 -4.28 -18.66 -0.62
CA TYR A 238 -4.76 -18.70 0.76
C TYR A 238 -5.47 -17.40 1.16
N LEU A 239 -4.84 -16.25 0.96
CA LEU A 239 -5.44 -14.95 1.26
C LEU A 239 -6.70 -14.69 0.43
N SER A 240 -6.74 -15.14 -0.84
CA SER A 240 -7.94 -15.02 -1.69
C SER A 240 -9.13 -15.81 -1.12
N GLN A 241 -8.88 -16.98 -0.53
CA GLN A 241 -9.91 -17.78 0.13
C GLN A 241 -10.41 -17.11 1.42
N VAL A 242 -9.49 -16.63 2.27
CA VAL A 242 -9.82 -16.00 3.54
C VAL A 242 -10.57 -14.68 3.33
N LEU A 243 -10.08 -13.82 2.44
CA LEU A 243 -10.70 -12.53 2.11
C LEU A 243 -11.97 -12.67 1.26
N LYS A 244 -12.20 -13.84 0.65
CA LYS A 244 -13.29 -14.08 -0.32
C LYS A 244 -13.29 -13.06 -1.45
N LYS A 245 -12.10 -12.68 -1.91
CA LYS A 245 -11.86 -11.71 -2.98
C LYS A 245 -10.73 -12.18 -3.89
N PRO A 246 -10.79 -11.86 -5.19
CA PRO A 246 -9.65 -12.10 -6.06
C PRO A 246 -8.44 -11.31 -5.57
N ILE A 247 -7.27 -11.93 -5.56
CA ILE A 247 -6.00 -11.27 -5.30
C ILE A 247 -5.17 -11.25 -6.58
N GLU A 248 -4.71 -10.08 -6.97
CA GLU A 248 -3.77 -9.88 -8.05
C GLU A 248 -2.45 -9.37 -7.47
N ILE A 249 -1.37 -10.15 -7.59
CA ILE A 249 -0.04 -9.66 -7.21
C ILE A 249 0.41 -8.67 -8.28
N ILE A 250 0.81 -7.49 -7.85
CA ILE A 250 1.37 -6.43 -8.69
C ILE A 250 2.76 -6.07 -8.22
N ALA A 251 3.66 -5.85 -9.17
CA ALA A 251 5.02 -5.43 -8.92
C ALA A 251 5.42 -4.36 -9.94
N PRO A 252 6.38 -3.48 -9.61
CA PRO A 252 6.87 -2.50 -10.57
C PRO A 252 7.43 -3.18 -11.81
N ASP A 253 7.04 -2.70 -12.98
CA ASP A 253 7.59 -3.13 -14.28
C ASP A 253 8.95 -2.46 -14.57
N VAL A 254 9.69 -2.16 -13.53
CA VAL A 254 11.01 -1.54 -13.61
C VAL A 254 12.05 -2.63 -13.36
N PRO A 255 13.04 -2.81 -14.26
CA PRO A 255 14.14 -3.72 -13.97
C PRO A 255 14.82 -3.26 -12.69
N CYS A 256 14.65 -4.02 -11.59
CA CYS A 256 15.46 -3.82 -10.41
C CYS A 256 16.92 -4.09 -10.82
N TYR A 257 17.72 -3.04 -10.92
CA TYR A 257 19.16 -3.20 -10.99
C TYR A 257 19.61 -3.73 -9.63
N ASN A 258 19.59 -5.05 -9.47
CA ASN A 258 20.33 -5.71 -8.40
C ASN A 258 21.82 -5.41 -8.64
N LYS A 259 22.36 -4.50 -7.85
CA LYS A 259 23.80 -4.34 -7.71
C LYS A 259 24.34 -5.36 -6.73
#